data_830d4cc468f87316e0b7453d85d13735
#
_entry.id   830d4cc468f87316e0b7453d85d13735
#
_cell.length_a   1.000
_cell.length_b   1.000
_cell.length_c   1.000
_cell.angle_alpha   90.00
_cell.angle_beta   90.00
_cell.angle_gamma   90.00
#
_symmetry.space_group_name_H-M   'P 1'
#
loop_
_entity.id
_entity.type
_entity.pdbx_description
1 polymer ?
#
loop_
_entity_poly.entity_id
_entity_poly.type
_entity_poly.pdbx_seq_one_letter_code
_entity_poly.pdbx_strand_id
1 'polypeptide(L)'
;MPWGQRTYIMGIINATPDSFSGDGLAVGADWVETAVRQAQQFAADGADILDIGGESTRPGSQPITAEEELARVLPVITAVRQSVNLPISIDTYRANVAEAALQAGASWVNDVWGLRMDGRMADVVAKAGCPIVIMHNRSKPKNVAQEEKLGGRYVGMEYGDLIGDIKRELQESIDLALAAGVDASQIILDPGVGFGKTVEQNRQLI
;
A
#
# COMPACT_ATOMS: atom_id res chain seq x y z
N MET A 1 13.72 -12.20 1.42
CA MET A 1 12.92 -13.22 2.13
C MET A 1 12.93 -14.52 1.35
N PRO A 2 13.08 -15.69 1.97
CA PRO A 2 13.01 -16.97 1.25
C PRO A 2 11.54 -17.36 1.01
N TRP A 3 10.98 -16.85 -0.08
CA TRP A 3 9.59 -17.10 -0.46
C TRP A 3 9.26 -18.58 -0.60
N GLY A 4 8.02 -18.96 -0.26
CA GLY A 4 7.53 -20.35 -0.37
C GLY A 4 7.91 -21.28 0.77
N GLN A 5 8.74 -20.87 1.73
CA GLN A 5 9.11 -21.70 2.88
C GLN A 5 8.12 -21.61 4.04
N ARG A 6 7.47 -20.45 4.21
CA ARG A 6 6.44 -20.21 5.22
C ARG A 6 5.57 -19.01 4.84
N THR A 7 4.50 -18.81 5.57
CA THR A 7 3.72 -17.56 5.52
C THR A 7 4.49 -16.44 6.21
N TYR A 8 4.54 -15.26 5.57
CA TYR A 8 5.05 -14.02 6.14
C TYR A 8 3.89 -13.15 6.56
N ILE A 9 4.03 -12.49 7.70
CA ILE A 9 2.99 -11.66 8.31
C ILE A 9 3.38 -10.18 8.16
N MET A 10 2.47 -9.40 7.56
CA MET A 10 2.62 -7.96 7.41
C MET A 10 1.72 -7.25 8.44
N GLY A 11 2.33 -6.52 9.36
CA GLY A 11 1.62 -5.69 10.33
C GLY A 11 1.28 -4.33 9.75
N ILE A 12 -0.01 -3.94 9.77
CA ILE A 12 -0.51 -2.70 9.15
C ILE A 12 -0.59 -1.58 10.18
N ILE A 13 0.07 -0.46 9.93
CA ILE A 13 0.08 0.75 10.75
C ILE A 13 -0.54 1.89 9.95
N ASN A 14 -1.76 2.30 10.32
CA ASN A 14 -2.43 3.43 9.69
C ASN A 14 -2.00 4.74 10.37
N ALA A 15 -1.13 5.50 9.72
CA ALA A 15 -0.66 6.81 10.17
C ALA A 15 -1.72 7.91 9.91
N THR A 16 -2.96 7.67 10.35
CA THR A 16 -4.07 8.63 10.22
C THR A 16 -4.50 9.14 11.59
N PRO A 17 -4.85 10.43 11.73
CA PRO A 17 -5.28 10.99 13.01
C PRO A 17 -6.40 10.20 13.69
N ASP A 18 -7.34 9.66 12.89
CA ASP A 18 -8.49 8.90 13.38
C ASP A 18 -8.14 7.48 13.85
N SER A 19 -7.02 6.92 13.39
CA SER A 19 -6.64 5.54 13.73
C SER A 19 -6.06 5.42 15.14
N PHE A 20 -5.57 6.53 15.69
CA PHE A 20 -4.94 6.58 17.02
C PHE A 20 -5.82 7.27 18.07
N SER A 21 -6.95 7.86 17.67
CA SER A 21 -7.91 8.49 18.58
C SER A 21 -9.00 7.51 18.96
N GLY A 22 -8.71 6.63 19.91
CA GLY A 22 -9.70 5.70 20.47
C GLY A 22 -10.89 6.38 21.17
N ASP A 23 -10.85 7.69 21.46
CA ASP A 23 -11.92 8.47 22.08
C ASP A 23 -11.74 10.00 21.87
N GLY A 24 -11.22 10.45 20.72
CA GLY A 24 -11.29 11.87 20.35
C GLY A 24 -10.39 12.85 21.11
N LEU A 25 -9.36 12.39 21.82
CA LEU A 25 -8.54 13.22 22.69
C LEU A 25 -7.04 13.30 22.34
N ALA A 26 -6.57 12.61 21.31
CA ALA A 26 -5.15 12.68 20.91
C ALA A 26 -4.94 13.58 19.68
N VAL A 27 -5.06 14.88 19.85
CA VAL A 27 -4.55 15.91 18.94
C VAL A 27 -3.23 16.38 19.53
N GLY A 28 -2.09 15.79 19.10
CA GLY A 28 -0.78 16.18 19.60
C GLY A 28 0.33 15.20 19.20
N ALA A 29 1.56 15.44 19.62
CA ALA A 29 2.78 14.67 19.33
C ALA A 29 2.73 13.15 19.65
N ASP A 30 1.62 12.66 20.18
CA ASP A 30 1.42 11.32 20.75
C ASP A 30 1.14 10.21 19.69
N TRP A 31 0.75 10.58 18.47
CA TRP A 31 0.40 9.60 17.44
C TRP A 31 1.62 8.86 16.87
N VAL A 32 2.77 9.52 16.74
CA VAL A 32 4.03 8.90 16.32
C VAL A 32 4.49 7.87 17.36
N GLU A 33 4.42 8.22 18.65
CA GLU A 33 4.76 7.29 19.74
C GLU A 33 3.81 6.09 19.76
N THR A 34 2.52 6.32 19.48
CA THR A 34 1.54 5.23 19.38
C THR A 34 1.84 4.30 18.22
N ALA A 35 2.21 4.84 17.05
CA ALA A 35 2.65 4.04 15.90
C ALA A 35 3.92 3.24 16.23
N VAL A 36 4.88 3.82 16.94
CA VAL A 36 6.10 3.13 17.40
C VAL A 36 5.76 1.99 18.36
N ARG A 37 4.89 2.22 19.35
CA ARG A 37 4.44 1.14 20.26
C ARG A 37 3.75 0.02 19.51
N GLN A 38 2.91 0.34 18.53
CA GLN A 38 2.24 -0.66 17.69
C GLN A 38 3.26 -1.44 16.84
N ALA A 39 4.26 -0.77 16.26
CA ALA A 39 5.34 -1.42 15.52
C ALA A 39 6.14 -2.39 16.38
N GLN A 40 6.48 -1.99 17.61
CA GLN A 40 7.18 -2.84 18.58
C GLN A 40 6.34 -4.05 18.99
N GLN A 41 5.03 -3.85 19.20
CA GLN A 41 4.11 -4.95 19.51
C GLN A 41 4.02 -5.93 18.34
N PHE A 42 3.84 -5.46 17.11
CA PHE A 42 3.82 -6.32 15.93
C PHE A 42 5.13 -7.11 15.76
N ALA A 43 6.27 -6.48 16.01
CA ALA A 43 7.57 -7.16 15.97
C ALA A 43 7.65 -8.26 17.04
N ALA A 44 7.17 -8.00 18.27
CA ALA A 44 7.13 -8.97 19.35
C ALA A 44 6.16 -10.14 19.08
N ASP A 45 5.05 -9.85 18.38
CA ASP A 45 4.04 -10.84 18.00
C ASP A 45 4.44 -11.67 16.76
N GLY A 46 5.59 -11.35 16.14
CA GLY A 46 6.15 -12.14 15.05
C GLY A 46 5.81 -11.63 13.65
N ALA A 47 5.45 -10.36 13.50
CA ALA A 47 5.37 -9.75 12.17
C ALA A 47 6.74 -9.78 11.48
N ASP A 48 6.73 -9.93 10.16
CA ASP A 48 7.92 -9.97 9.31
C ASP A 48 8.18 -8.66 8.60
N ILE A 49 7.12 -7.89 8.35
CA ILE A 49 7.12 -6.62 7.62
C ILE A 49 6.13 -5.69 8.33
N LEU A 50 6.40 -4.40 8.32
CA LEU A 50 5.46 -3.37 8.73
C LEU A 50 5.03 -2.55 7.52
N ASP A 51 3.72 -2.38 7.33
CA ASP A 51 3.15 -1.60 6.23
C ASP A 51 2.55 -0.31 6.79
N ILE A 52 3.07 0.84 6.37
CA ILE A 52 2.73 2.15 6.91
C ILE A 52 2.00 2.97 5.84
N GLY A 53 0.75 3.34 6.10
CA GLY A 53 -0.07 4.14 5.19
C GLY A 53 -0.61 5.42 5.84
N GLY A 54 -0.61 6.53 5.09
CA GLY A 54 -1.09 7.85 5.52
C GLY A 54 -2.49 8.19 5.05
N GLU A 55 -3.01 7.48 4.05
CA GLU A 55 -4.34 7.64 3.50
C GLU A 55 -5.20 6.41 3.77
N SER A 56 -6.39 6.62 4.35
CA SER A 56 -7.34 5.51 4.53
C SER A 56 -7.91 5.07 3.19
N THR A 57 -7.82 3.77 2.89
CA THR A 57 -8.45 3.15 1.71
C THR A 57 -9.89 2.69 1.96
N ARG A 58 -10.41 2.89 3.18
CA ARG A 58 -11.77 2.47 3.55
C ARG A 58 -12.83 3.21 2.72
N PRO A 59 -13.96 2.56 2.40
CA PRO A 59 -15.09 3.22 1.75
C PRO A 59 -15.54 4.46 2.54
N GLY A 60 -15.74 5.59 1.84
CA GLY A 60 -16.18 6.85 2.46
C GLY A 60 -15.08 7.72 3.06
N SER A 61 -13.82 7.27 3.11
CA SER A 61 -12.70 8.14 3.51
C SER A 61 -12.48 9.24 2.47
N GLN A 62 -12.16 10.44 2.95
CA GLN A 62 -11.82 11.56 2.07
C GLN A 62 -10.39 11.38 1.52
N PRO A 63 -10.15 11.67 0.23
CA PRO A 63 -8.80 11.73 -0.29
C PRO A 63 -8.05 12.89 0.37
N ILE A 64 -6.74 12.68 0.58
CA ILE A 64 -5.83 13.70 1.13
C ILE A 64 -4.84 14.15 0.06
N THR A 65 -4.19 15.28 0.28
CA THR A 65 -3.11 15.74 -0.60
C THR A 65 -1.82 14.93 -0.36
N ALA A 66 -0.88 15.00 -1.31
CA ALA A 66 0.42 14.36 -1.13
C ALA A 66 1.21 14.96 0.05
N GLU A 67 1.07 16.27 0.26
CA GLU A 67 1.70 16.98 1.37
C GLU A 67 1.15 16.51 2.72
N GLU A 68 -0.16 16.31 2.81
CA GLU A 68 -0.79 15.76 4.02
C GLU A 68 -0.35 14.32 4.28
N GLU A 69 -0.25 13.50 3.23
CA GLU A 69 0.23 12.13 3.34
C GLU A 69 1.69 12.09 3.81
N LEU A 70 2.57 12.89 3.20
CA LEU A 70 3.97 13.03 3.63
C LEU A 70 4.09 13.46 5.09
N ALA A 71 3.31 14.47 5.51
CA ALA A 71 3.31 14.95 6.89
C ALA A 71 2.90 13.85 7.89
N ARG A 72 2.10 12.88 7.47
CA ARG A 72 1.67 11.75 8.29
C ARG A 72 2.70 10.62 8.31
N VAL A 73 3.21 10.19 7.15
CA VAL A 73 4.01 8.97 7.08
C VAL A 73 5.48 9.17 7.44
N LEU A 74 6.09 10.29 7.07
CA LEU A 74 7.54 10.47 7.26
C LEU A 74 7.97 10.46 8.74
N PRO A 75 7.29 11.15 9.67
CA PRO A 75 7.65 11.08 11.09
C PRO A 75 7.52 9.66 11.65
N VAL A 76 6.47 8.93 11.23
CA VAL A 76 6.25 7.54 11.67
C VAL A 76 7.34 6.61 11.14
N ILE A 77 7.61 6.64 9.83
CA ILE A 77 8.64 5.79 9.21
C ILE A 77 10.00 6.03 9.88
N THR A 78 10.37 7.30 10.08
CA THR A 78 11.64 7.67 10.72
C THR A 78 11.74 7.12 12.14
N ALA A 79 10.68 7.28 12.96
CA ALA A 79 10.68 6.83 14.34
C ALA A 79 10.61 5.29 14.45
N VAL A 80 9.79 4.64 13.63
CA VAL A 80 9.67 3.17 13.59
C VAL A 80 10.99 2.54 13.15
N ARG A 81 11.67 3.11 12.13
CA ARG A 81 12.97 2.61 11.67
C ARG A 81 14.04 2.62 12.76
N GLN A 82 13.98 3.57 13.68
CA GLN A 82 14.89 3.65 14.83
C GLN A 82 14.53 2.67 15.95
N SER A 83 13.29 2.20 15.98
CA SER A 83 12.73 1.43 17.10
C SER A 83 12.68 -0.08 16.85
N VAL A 84 12.57 -0.53 15.59
CA VAL A 84 12.46 -1.94 15.22
C VAL A 84 13.34 -2.25 14.01
N ASN A 85 13.77 -3.52 13.90
CA ASN A 85 14.63 -3.97 12.81
C ASN A 85 13.87 -4.79 11.76
N LEU A 86 12.62 -4.42 11.48
CA LEU A 86 11.82 -5.05 10.44
C LEU A 86 11.87 -4.22 9.15
N PRO A 87 11.72 -4.84 7.97
CA PRO A 87 11.45 -4.11 6.74
C PRO A 87 10.18 -3.26 6.89
N ILE A 88 10.22 -2.04 6.36
CA ILE A 88 9.09 -1.12 6.34
C ILE A 88 8.62 -0.97 4.89
N SER A 89 7.35 -1.22 4.66
CA SER A 89 6.62 -0.95 3.43
C SER A 89 5.90 0.38 3.56
N ILE A 90 5.88 1.18 2.50
CA ILE A 90 5.01 2.36 2.37
C ILE A 90 3.79 2.02 1.54
N ASP A 91 2.58 2.10 2.14
CA ASP A 91 1.31 1.97 1.43
C ASP A 91 0.92 3.33 0.82
N THR A 92 1.19 3.46 -0.46
CA THR A 92 0.87 4.66 -1.23
C THR A 92 0.81 4.38 -2.74
N TYR A 93 -0.05 5.10 -3.44
CA TYR A 93 -0.10 5.13 -4.90
C TYR A 93 0.56 6.38 -5.51
N ARG A 94 1.21 7.21 -4.69
CA ARG A 94 1.87 8.45 -5.13
C ARG A 94 3.38 8.28 -5.17
N ALA A 95 3.97 8.45 -6.34
CA ALA A 95 5.40 8.27 -6.54
C ALA A 95 6.27 9.20 -5.67
N ASN A 96 5.87 10.46 -5.47
CA ASN A 96 6.62 11.40 -4.63
C ASN A 96 6.57 11.02 -3.14
N VAL A 97 5.47 10.43 -2.67
CA VAL A 97 5.36 9.91 -1.30
C VAL A 97 6.24 8.67 -1.14
N ALA A 98 6.18 7.74 -2.11
CA ALA A 98 7.03 6.55 -2.11
C ALA A 98 8.53 6.91 -2.10
N GLU A 99 8.96 7.85 -2.97
CA GLU A 99 10.36 8.29 -3.03
C GLU A 99 10.83 8.88 -1.69
N ALA A 100 10.04 9.76 -1.07
CA ALA A 100 10.36 10.37 0.22
C ALA A 100 10.36 9.33 1.36
N ALA A 101 9.41 8.40 1.37
CA ALA A 101 9.33 7.32 2.36
C ALA A 101 10.55 6.37 2.28
N LEU A 102 10.99 6.02 1.07
CA LEU A 102 12.20 5.22 0.84
C LEU A 102 13.45 5.95 1.36
N GLN A 103 13.55 7.27 1.14
CA GLN A 103 14.64 8.08 1.70
C GLN A 103 14.58 8.17 3.23
N ALA A 104 13.38 8.11 3.83
CA ALA A 104 13.19 8.14 5.28
C ALA A 104 13.43 6.77 5.96
N GLY A 105 13.62 5.69 5.21
CA GLY A 105 13.97 4.38 5.74
C GLY A 105 12.98 3.25 5.44
N ALA A 106 11.93 3.51 4.65
CA ALA A 106 11.16 2.43 4.05
C ALA A 106 12.05 1.64 3.07
N SER A 107 11.76 0.38 2.88
CA SER A 107 12.53 -0.53 2.03
C SER A 107 11.67 -1.30 1.02
N TRP A 108 10.34 -1.11 1.08
CA TRP A 108 9.34 -1.70 0.20
C TRP A 108 8.31 -0.65 -0.19
N VAL A 109 7.62 -0.87 -1.31
CA VAL A 109 6.44 -0.11 -1.72
C VAL A 109 5.25 -1.07 -1.81
N ASN A 110 4.08 -0.64 -1.31
CA ASN A 110 2.81 -1.31 -1.47
C ASN A 110 1.87 -0.37 -2.23
N ASP A 111 1.58 -0.69 -3.50
CA ASP A 111 0.71 0.12 -4.34
C ASP A 111 -0.64 -0.58 -4.55
N VAL A 112 -1.65 -0.14 -3.80
CA VAL A 112 -3.02 -0.68 -3.85
C VAL A 112 -3.76 -0.42 -5.17
N TRP A 113 -3.17 0.35 -6.10
CA TRP A 113 -3.70 0.59 -7.45
C TRP A 113 -2.84 -0.02 -8.56
N GLY A 114 -1.78 -0.75 -8.21
CA GLY A 114 -1.00 -1.53 -9.15
C GLY A 114 -0.35 -0.70 -10.26
N LEU A 115 0.36 0.37 -9.91
CA LEU A 115 1.10 1.26 -10.81
C LEU A 115 0.25 2.11 -11.77
N ARG A 116 -1.06 2.21 -11.54
CA ARG A 116 -1.98 2.84 -12.49
C ARG A 116 -2.35 4.28 -12.14
N MET A 117 -2.10 4.70 -10.89
CA MET A 117 -2.47 6.03 -10.40
C MET A 117 -1.39 7.08 -10.65
N ASP A 118 -0.13 6.74 -10.51
CA ASP A 118 1.00 7.64 -10.80
C ASP A 118 2.00 6.92 -11.71
N GLY A 119 2.10 7.34 -12.96
CA GLY A 119 2.96 6.72 -13.96
C GLY A 119 4.47 6.76 -13.64
N ARG A 120 4.88 7.54 -12.63
CA ARG A 120 6.28 7.60 -12.16
C ARG A 120 6.59 6.56 -11.09
N MET A 121 5.57 5.87 -10.54
CA MET A 121 5.79 4.93 -9.43
C MET A 121 6.75 3.80 -9.83
N ALA A 122 6.58 3.24 -11.00
CA ALA A 122 7.45 2.17 -11.50
C ALA A 122 8.92 2.63 -11.61
N ASP A 123 9.17 3.87 -12.07
CA ASP A 123 10.53 4.45 -12.15
C ASP A 123 11.15 4.64 -10.76
N VAL A 124 10.35 5.09 -9.78
CA VAL A 124 10.80 5.24 -8.37
C VAL A 124 11.24 3.90 -7.80
N VAL A 125 10.43 2.86 -7.99
CA VAL A 125 10.73 1.50 -7.51
C VAL A 125 11.97 0.93 -8.20
N ALA A 126 12.06 1.04 -9.52
CA ALA A 126 13.21 0.58 -10.29
C ALA A 126 14.50 1.27 -9.86
N LYS A 127 14.48 2.61 -9.70
CA LYS A 127 15.63 3.41 -9.23
C LYS A 127 16.06 3.02 -7.81
N ALA A 128 15.11 2.76 -6.93
CA ALA A 128 15.38 2.34 -5.55
C ALA A 128 15.87 0.89 -5.46
N GLY A 129 15.57 0.04 -6.45
CA GLY A 129 15.87 -1.38 -6.43
C GLY A 129 15.19 -2.11 -5.28
N CYS A 130 13.97 -1.72 -4.93
CA CYS A 130 13.24 -2.26 -3.79
C CYS A 130 12.06 -3.15 -4.23
N PRO A 131 11.60 -4.08 -3.36
CA PRO A 131 10.40 -4.84 -3.61
C PRO A 131 9.16 -3.95 -3.71
N ILE A 132 8.21 -4.37 -4.56
CA ILE A 132 6.90 -3.75 -4.70
C ILE A 132 5.79 -4.79 -4.59
N VAL A 133 4.76 -4.48 -3.80
CA VAL A 133 3.48 -5.18 -3.83
C VAL A 133 2.57 -4.47 -4.83
N ILE A 134 2.10 -5.21 -5.81
CA ILE A 134 1.18 -4.74 -6.86
C ILE A 134 -0.18 -5.37 -6.60
N MET A 135 -1.16 -4.57 -6.18
CA MET A 135 -2.48 -5.07 -5.87
C MET A 135 -3.48 -4.85 -7.00
N HIS A 136 -4.30 -5.86 -7.24
CA HIS A 136 -5.47 -5.74 -8.11
C HIS A 136 -6.62 -5.04 -7.39
N ASN A 137 -7.06 -3.92 -7.93
CA ASN A 137 -8.11 -3.11 -7.33
C ASN A 137 -9.11 -2.61 -8.38
N ARG A 138 -10.39 -2.99 -8.25
CA ARG A 138 -11.53 -2.45 -9.00
C ARG A 138 -12.53 -1.73 -8.09
N SER A 139 -12.10 -1.23 -6.91
CA SER A 139 -12.99 -0.44 -6.07
C SER A 139 -13.37 0.87 -6.76
N LYS A 140 -14.48 1.49 -6.35
CA LYS A 140 -14.87 2.78 -6.89
C LYS A 140 -13.81 3.84 -6.54
N PRO A 141 -13.38 4.64 -7.53
CA PRO A 141 -12.53 5.79 -7.27
C PRO A 141 -13.19 6.73 -6.25
N LYS A 142 -12.40 7.42 -5.46
CA LYS A 142 -12.90 8.34 -4.43
C LYS A 142 -13.38 9.67 -5.02
N ASN A 143 -12.86 10.03 -6.19
CA ASN A 143 -13.18 11.28 -6.85
C ASN A 143 -12.97 11.20 -8.37
N VAL A 144 -13.48 12.22 -9.10
CA VAL A 144 -13.41 12.31 -10.57
C VAL A 144 -11.97 12.23 -11.10
N ALA A 145 -11.00 12.84 -10.42
CA ALA A 145 -9.61 12.82 -10.87
C ALA A 145 -8.99 11.40 -10.80
N GLN A 146 -9.37 10.60 -9.80
CA GLN A 146 -8.95 9.19 -9.73
C GLN A 146 -9.66 8.37 -10.81
N GLU A 147 -10.95 8.60 -11.03
CA GLU A 147 -11.73 7.94 -12.07
C GLU A 147 -11.15 8.21 -13.46
N GLU A 148 -10.77 9.45 -13.72
CA GLU A 148 -10.15 9.88 -14.98
C GLU A 148 -8.78 9.22 -15.20
N LYS A 149 -7.93 9.17 -14.16
CA LYS A 149 -6.62 8.48 -14.20
C LYS A 149 -6.75 6.98 -14.44
N LEU A 150 -7.77 6.35 -13.87
CA LEU A 150 -8.07 4.93 -14.08
C LEU A 150 -8.77 4.66 -15.42
N GLY A 151 -9.04 5.70 -16.22
CA GLY A 151 -9.68 5.60 -17.52
C GLY A 151 -11.12 5.04 -17.48
N GLY A 152 -11.86 5.26 -16.40
CA GLY A 152 -13.20 4.71 -16.17
C GLY A 152 -13.26 3.19 -16.00
N ARG A 153 -12.14 2.51 -16.00
CA ARG A 153 -12.01 1.04 -16.02
C ARG A 153 -12.63 0.34 -14.81
N TYR A 154 -12.69 1.06 -13.69
CA TYR A 154 -13.11 0.51 -12.40
C TYR A 154 -14.47 1.04 -11.94
N VAL A 155 -15.15 1.74 -12.81
CA VAL A 155 -16.54 2.17 -12.60
C VAL A 155 -17.44 0.99 -12.95
N GLY A 156 -18.10 0.43 -11.92
CA GLY A 156 -19.07 -0.64 -12.13
C GLY A 156 -18.66 -2.06 -11.74
N MET A 157 -17.47 -2.28 -11.25
CA MET A 157 -17.00 -3.53 -10.55
C MET A 157 -17.57 -4.87 -11.06
N GLU A 158 -17.83 -4.98 -12.35
CA GLU A 158 -18.31 -6.22 -12.97
C GLU A 158 -17.12 -7.06 -13.46
N TYR A 159 -17.21 -8.37 -13.27
CA TYR A 159 -16.26 -9.36 -13.75
C TYR A 159 -16.99 -10.33 -14.68
N GLY A 160 -16.52 -10.47 -15.92
CA GLY A 160 -16.99 -11.52 -16.83
C GLY A 160 -16.38 -12.88 -16.48
N ASP A 161 -15.09 -12.89 -16.17
CA ASP A 161 -14.31 -13.99 -15.61
C ASP A 161 -13.43 -13.45 -14.51
N LEU A 162 -13.81 -13.65 -13.24
CA LEU A 162 -13.12 -13.08 -12.09
C LEU A 162 -11.61 -13.36 -12.10
N ILE A 163 -11.24 -14.61 -12.20
CA ILE A 163 -9.83 -15.03 -12.11
C ILE A 163 -9.05 -14.62 -13.36
N GLY A 164 -9.65 -14.79 -14.55
CA GLY A 164 -9.05 -14.38 -15.81
C GLY A 164 -8.85 -12.87 -15.89
N ASP A 165 -9.83 -12.10 -15.44
CA ASP A 165 -9.75 -10.64 -15.41
C ASP A 165 -8.66 -10.14 -14.44
N ILE A 166 -8.60 -10.69 -13.21
CA ILE A 166 -7.56 -10.35 -12.24
C ILE A 166 -6.16 -10.66 -12.78
N LYS A 167 -5.97 -11.86 -13.34
CA LYS A 167 -4.67 -12.26 -13.92
C LYS A 167 -4.24 -11.34 -15.05
N ARG A 168 -5.16 -11.00 -15.96
CA ARG A 168 -4.89 -10.09 -17.07
C ARG A 168 -4.47 -8.71 -16.57
N GLU A 169 -5.21 -8.15 -15.61
CA GLU A 169 -4.96 -6.80 -15.10
C GLU A 169 -3.70 -6.72 -14.23
N LEU A 170 -3.39 -7.77 -13.47
CA LEU A 170 -2.09 -7.87 -12.80
C LEU A 170 -0.94 -8.01 -13.79
N GLN A 171 -1.12 -8.77 -14.91
CA GLN A 171 -0.10 -8.87 -15.94
C GLN A 171 0.20 -7.52 -16.58
N GLU A 172 -0.82 -6.69 -16.86
CA GLU A 172 -0.61 -5.33 -17.35
C GLU A 172 0.25 -4.49 -16.38
N SER A 173 0.04 -4.64 -15.06
CA SER A 173 0.83 -3.94 -14.05
C SER A 173 2.27 -4.51 -13.93
N ILE A 174 2.43 -5.82 -14.07
CA ILE A 174 3.75 -6.46 -14.17
C ILE A 174 4.52 -5.91 -15.37
N ASP A 175 3.87 -5.83 -16.53
CA ASP A 175 4.48 -5.33 -17.75
C ASP A 175 4.94 -3.86 -17.60
N LEU A 176 4.16 -3.03 -16.90
CA LEU A 176 4.56 -1.65 -16.54
C LEU A 176 5.81 -1.64 -15.65
N ALA A 177 5.85 -2.48 -14.62
CA ALA A 177 7.00 -2.58 -13.71
C ALA A 177 8.27 -3.04 -14.46
N LEU A 178 8.17 -4.09 -15.28
CA LEU A 178 9.29 -4.62 -16.04
C LEU A 178 9.80 -3.62 -17.10
N ALA A 179 8.89 -2.90 -17.77
CA ALA A 179 9.24 -1.86 -18.73
C ALA A 179 10.03 -0.70 -18.09
N ALA A 180 9.76 -0.38 -16.82
CA ALA A 180 10.52 0.62 -16.05
C ALA A 180 11.85 0.09 -15.50
N GLY A 181 12.12 -1.22 -15.61
CA GLY A 181 13.36 -1.85 -15.15
C GLY A 181 13.29 -2.44 -13.73
N VAL A 182 12.09 -2.63 -13.16
CA VAL A 182 11.94 -3.38 -11.90
C VAL A 182 12.28 -4.84 -12.15
N ASP A 183 13.13 -5.43 -11.28
CA ASP A 183 13.45 -6.85 -11.38
C ASP A 183 12.22 -7.70 -11.05
N ALA A 184 11.94 -8.72 -11.85
CA ALA A 184 10.80 -9.61 -11.66
C ALA A 184 10.79 -10.28 -10.27
N SER A 185 11.95 -10.54 -9.69
CA SER A 185 12.09 -11.13 -8.34
C SER A 185 11.67 -10.18 -7.21
N GLN A 186 11.50 -8.89 -7.51
CA GLN A 186 11.06 -7.86 -6.57
C GLN A 186 9.55 -7.59 -6.64
N ILE A 187 8.84 -8.21 -7.59
CA ILE A 187 7.40 -8.03 -7.77
C ILE A 187 6.63 -9.05 -6.92
N ILE A 188 5.79 -8.58 -6.03
CA ILE A 188 4.84 -9.36 -5.24
C ILE A 188 3.43 -9.02 -5.71
N LEU A 189 2.58 -10.03 -5.90
CA LEU A 189 1.22 -9.84 -6.39
C LEU A 189 0.21 -10.03 -5.27
N ASP A 190 -0.75 -9.11 -5.19
CA ASP A 190 -1.91 -9.19 -4.30
C ASP A 190 -3.20 -9.23 -5.15
N PRO A 191 -4.04 -10.26 -5.05
CA PRO A 191 -5.31 -10.33 -5.77
C PRO A 191 -6.33 -9.31 -5.32
N GLY A 192 -6.06 -8.54 -4.25
CA GLY A 192 -6.90 -7.46 -3.74
C GLY A 192 -8.19 -7.97 -3.10
N VAL A 193 -8.09 -8.88 -2.15
CA VAL A 193 -9.24 -9.34 -1.36
C VAL A 193 -9.88 -8.15 -0.64
N GLY A 194 -11.21 -7.98 -0.77
CA GLY A 194 -11.94 -6.85 -0.19
C GLY A 194 -12.02 -5.59 -1.07
N PHE A 195 -11.27 -5.51 -2.17
CA PHE A 195 -11.22 -4.35 -3.05
C PHE A 195 -12.00 -4.59 -4.34
N GLY A 196 -13.18 -3.93 -4.46
CA GLY A 196 -14.04 -4.01 -5.65
C GLY A 196 -14.55 -5.41 -5.97
N LYS A 197 -14.79 -6.22 -4.95
CA LYS A 197 -15.26 -7.61 -5.09
C LYS A 197 -16.40 -7.91 -4.13
N THR A 198 -17.35 -8.74 -4.55
CA THR A 198 -18.42 -9.25 -3.69
C THR A 198 -17.88 -10.25 -2.68
N VAL A 199 -18.68 -10.60 -1.66
CA VAL A 199 -18.32 -11.63 -0.68
C VAL A 199 -18.01 -12.96 -1.36
N GLU A 200 -18.82 -13.35 -2.36
CA GLU A 200 -18.63 -14.60 -3.10
C GLU A 200 -17.35 -14.57 -3.95
N GLN A 201 -17.07 -13.43 -4.61
CA GLN A 201 -15.83 -13.26 -5.37
C GLN A 201 -14.59 -13.30 -4.47
N ASN A 202 -14.67 -12.71 -3.26
CA ASN A 202 -13.57 -12.79 -2.30
C ASN A 202 -13.31 -14.24 -1.83
N ARG A 203 -14.38 -15.07 -1.65
CA ARG A 203 -14.21 -16.49 -1.31
C ARG A 203 -13.54 -17.32 -2.41
N GLN A 204 -13.68 -16.91 -3.68
CA GLN A 204 -13.01 -17.58 -4.79
C GLN A 204 -11.52 -17.27 -4.90
N LEU A 205 -11.04 -16.21 -4.20
CA LEU A 205 -9.62 -15.78 -4.20
C LEU A 205 -8.80 -16.46 -3.11
N ILE A 206 -9.43 -17.03 -2.09
CA ILE A 206 -8.81 -17.69 -0.94
C ILE A 206 -8.85 -19.21 -1.13
#